data_dfcea4485acb6c76a4d79188b85bcd04
#
_entry.id   dfcea4485acb6c76a4d79188b85bcd04
#
_cell.length_a   1.000
_cell.length_b   1.000
_cell.length_c   1.000
_cell.angle_alpha   90.00
_cell.angle_beta   90.00
_cell.angle_gamma   90.00
#
_symmetry.space_group_name_H-M   'P 1'
#
loop_
_entity.id
_entity.type
_entity.pdbx_description
1 polymer ?
#
loop_
_entity_poly.entity_id
_entity_poly.type
_entity_poly.pdbx_seq_one_letter_code
_entity_poly.pdbx_strand_id
1 'polypeptide(L)'
;MNFQLENKNVYASDAGQGIDENKETIVFLHGSGLSHIVWSLTEQFFSNNNFNVLSIDLPGHGNSDGPCLDSIEKIADWLERVFNELNLNNLILIGHSQGLSLIHI
;
A
#
# COMPACT_ATOMS: atom_id res chain seq x y z
N MET A 1 0.77 7.72 -6.78
CA MET A 1 -0.05 8.81 -6.20
C MET A 1 0.48 9.22 -4.83
N ASN A 2 0.38 10.48 -4.53
CA ASN A 2 0.79 11.02 -3.23
C ASN A 2 -0.44 11.56 -2.52
N PHE A 3 -0.54 11.35 -1.21
CA PHE A 3 -1.61 11.93 -0.41
C PHE A 3 -1.11 12.21 1.00
N GLN A 4 -1.86 13.02 1.73
CA GLN A 4 -1.48 13.41 3.09
C GLN A 4 -2.27 12.59 4.11
N LEU A 5 -1.56 12.08 5.10
CA LEU A 5 -2.15 11.42 6.26
C LEU A 5 -1.50 12.03 7.50
N GLU A 6 -2.29 12.73 8.31
CA GLU A 6 -1.80 13.37 9.54
C GLU A 6 -0.56 14.25 9.29
N ASN A 7 -0.64 15.08 8.24
CA ASN A 7 0.42 16.03 7.83
C ASN A 7 1.70 15.39 7.31
N LYS A 8 1.66 14.11 6.94
CA LYS A 8 2.80 13.41 6.34
C LYS A 8 2.43 12.89 4.97
N ASN A 9 3.37 12.93 4.04
CA ASN A 9 3.15 12.41 2.71
C ASN A 9 3.20 10.88 2.71
N VAL A 10 2.22 10.27 2.05
CA VAL A 10 2.20 8.83 1.78
C VAL A 10 2.22 8.65 0.28
N TYR A 11 3.07 7.73 -0.19
CA TYR A 11 3.13 7.39 -1.59
C TYR A 11 2.62 5.96 -1.82
N ALA A 12 1.79 5.80 -2.85
CA ALA A 12 1.39 4.49 -3.32
C ALA A 12 1.40 4.50 -4.85
N SER A 13 1.96 3.46 -5.45
CA SER A 13 1.91 3.29 -6.89
C SER A 13 0.57 2.65 -7.26
N ASP A 14 -0.13 3.23 -8.22
CA ASP A 14 -1.41 2.72 -8.74
C ASP A 14 -1.29 2.24 -10.19
N ALA A 15 -0.08 1.96 -10.65
CA ALA A 15 0.25 1.62 -12.03
C ALA A 15 -0.21 2.70 -13.03
N GLY A 16 -0.38 3.93 -12.57
CA GLY A 16 -0.82 5.05 -13.41
C GLY A 16 -2.29 5.01 -13.80
N GLN A 17 -3.09 4.13 -13.18
CA GLN A 17 -4.48 3.91 -13.60
C GLN A 17 -5.52 4.59 -12.71
N GLY A 18 -5.14 5.04 -11.52
CA GLY A 18 -6.09 5.54 -10.53
C GLY A 18 -6.93 4.41 -9.93
N ILE A 19 -7.94 4.80 -9.15
CA ILE A 19 -8.82 3.86 -8.45
C ILE A 19 -10.23 3.95 -9.05
N ASP A 20 -10.74 2.81 -9.53
CA ASP A 20 -12.10 2.68 -10.04
C ASP A 20 -12.96 2.03 -8.95
N GLU A 21 -14.03 2.68 -8.53
CA GLU A 21 -14.90 2.20 -7.46
C GLU A 21 -15.58 0.87 -7.78
N ASN A 22 -15.67 0.52 -9.06
CA ASN A 22 -16.33 -0.70 -9.52
C ASN A 22 -15.41 -1.91 -9.60
N LYS A 23 -14.14 -1.76 -9.23
CA LYS A 23 -13.15 -2.83 -9.27
C LYS A 23 -12.67 -3.16 -7.88
N GLU A 24 -12.30 -4.43 -7.68
CA GLU A 24 -11.59 -4.83 -6.46
C GLU A 24 -10.18 -4.23 -6.47
N THR A 25 -9.68 -3.91 -5.28
CA THR A 25 -8.35 -3.32 -5.11
C THR A 25 -7.41 -4.34 -4.49
N ILE A 26 -6.26 -4.55 -5.12
CA ILE A 26 -5.18 -5.35 -4.58
C ILE A 26 -4.16 -4.39 -3.98
N VAL A 27 -3.86 -4.56 -2.71
CA VAL A 27 -2.87 -3.77 -1.99
C VAL A 27 -1.64 -4.63 -1.77
N PHE A 28 -0.51 -4.16 -2.29
CA PHE A 28 0.77 -4.84 -2.15
C PHE A 28 1.59 -4.20 -1.05
N LEU A 29 2.10 -5.02 -0.13
CA LEU A 29 2.87 -4.57 1.04
C LEU A 29 4.28 -5.11 0.96
N HIS A 30 5.26 -4.22 0.84
CA HIS A 30 6.68 -4.60 0.74
C HIS A 30 7.25 -4.99 2.11
N GLY A 31 8.41 -5.64 2.07
CA GLY A 31 9.16 -5.97 3.28
C GLY A 31 9.99 -4.80 3.80
N SER A 32 10.51 -4.95 5.01
CA SER A 32 11.38 -3.95 5.66
C SER A 32 12.59 -3.63 4.78
N GLY A 33 12.90 -2.35 4.65
CA GLY A 33 14.04 -1.89 3.85
C GLY A 33 13.79 -1.86 2.34
N LEU A 34 12.57 -2.19 1.90
CA LEU A 34 12.18 -2.20 0.50
C LEU A 34 11.24 -1.02 0.19
N SER A 35 10.58 -1.06 -0.94
CA SER A 35 9.60 -0.05 -1.34
C SER A 35 8.62 -0.64 -2.35
N HIS A 36 7.68 0.19 -2.83
CA HIS A 36 6.71 -0.19 -3.87
C HIS A 36 7.35 -0.80 -5.11
N ILE A 37 8.61 -0.46 -5.39
CA ILE A 37 9.31 -0.88 -6.62
C ILE A 37 9.34 -2.41 -6.77
N VAL A 38 9.39 -3.15 -5.66
CA VAL A 38 9.45 -4.62 -5.72
C VAL A 38 8.20 -5.24 -6.37
N TRP A 39 7.12 -4.48 -6.46
CA TRP A 39 5.85 -4.95 -7.03
C TRP A 39 5.60 -4.50 -8.46
N SER A 40 6.54 -3.80 -9.10
CA SER A 40 6.33 -3.15 -10.40
C SER A 40 5.75 -4.06 -11.48
N LEU A 41 6.29 -5.25 -11.65
CA LEU A 41 5.80 -6.19 -12.66
C LEU A 41 4.47 -6.82 -12.26
N THR A 42 4.32 -7.12 -10.98
CA THR A 42 3.11 -7.75 -10.44
C THR A 42 1.92 -6.80 -10.54
N GLU A 43 2.10 -5.53 -10.17
CA GLU A 43 1.02 -4.56 -10.27
C GLU A 43 0.59 -4.33 -11.71
N GLN A 44 1.53 -4.35 -12.65
CA GLN A 44 1.23 -4.21 -14.08
C GLN A 44 0.31 -5.35 -14.55
N PHE A 45 0.63 -6.58 -14.17
CA PHE A 45 -0.17 -7.75 -14.53
C PHE A 45 -1.61 -7.60 -14.03
N PHE A 46 -1.81 -7.29 -12.77
CA PHE A 46 -3.15 -7.19 -12.18
C PHE A 46 -3.92 -5.96 -12.69
N SER A 47 -3.22 -4.85 -12.89
CA SER A 47 -3.85 -3.67 -13.49
C SER A 47 -4.40 -3.98 -14.88
N ASN A 48 -3.68 -4.76 -15.67
CA ASN A 48 -4.11 -5.17 -17.01
C ASN A 48 -5.23 -6.20 -16.97
N ASN A 49 -5.50 -6.81 -15.82
CA ASN A 49 -6.53 -7.83 -15.63
C ASN A 49 -7.72 -7.33 -14.82
N ASN A 50 -8.00 -6.05 -14.91
CA ASN A 50 -9.22 -5.42 -14.38
C ASN A 50 -9.28 -5.26 -12.87
N PHE A 51 -8.12 -5.11 -12.20
CA PHE A 51 -8.05 -4.78 -10.79
C PHE A 51 -7.50 -3.38 -10.60
N ASN A 52 -7.94 -2.72 -9.53
CA ASN A 52 -7.15 -1.61 -8.99
C ASN A 52 -5.93 -2.19 -8.31
N VAL A 53 -4.81 -1.49 -8.37
CA VAL A 53 -3.59 -1.89 -7.65
C VAL A 53 -3.06 -0.73 -6.85
N LEU A 54 -2.55 -1.01 -5.66
CA LEU A 54 -1.87 -0.03 -4.83
C LEU A 54 -0.66 -0.71 -4.19
N SER A 55 0.53 -0.26 -4.56
CA SER A 55 1.76 -0.69 -3.89
C SER A 55 2.18 0.44 -2.97
N ILE A 56 1.92 0.27 -1.67
CA ILE A 56 2.10 1.33 -0.68
C ILE A 56 3.52 1.34 -0.16
N ASP A 57 4.16 2.52 -0.13
CA ASP A 57 5.41 2.71 0.60
C ASP A 57 5.09 2.92 2.07
N LEU A 58 5.58 2.01 2.92
CA LEU A 58 5.41 2.11 4.37
C LEU A 58 6.13 3.35 4.91
N PRO A 59 5.75 3.85 6.09
CA PRO A 59 6.42 5.05 6.66
C PRO A 59 7.93 4.92 6.69
N GLY A 60 8.60 5.95 6.20
CA GLY A 60 10.07 5.99 6.14
C GLY A 60 10.69 5.15 5.03
N HIS A 61 9.89 4.58 4.13
CA HIS A 61 10.34 3.79 3.00
C HIS A 61 9.95 4.49 1.68
N GLY A 62 10.75 4.28 0.65
CA GLY A 62 10.46 4.83 -0.68
C GLY A 62 10.18 6.32 -0.63
N ASN A 63 9.02 6.72 -1.13
CA ASN A 63 8.60 8.12 -1.21
C ASN A 63 7.64 8.54 -0.10
N SER A 64 7.43 7.69 0.90
CA SER A 64 6.61 8.05 2.06
C SER A 64 7.44 8.68 3.16
N ASP A 65 6.87 9.68 3.84
CA ASP A 65 7.54 10.35 4.94
C ASP A 65 7.75 9.41 6.13
N GLY A 66 8.81 9.67 6.89
CA GLY A 66 9.11 8.96 8.13
C GLY A 66 8.45 9.61 9.34
N PRO A 67 8.77 9.11 10.52
CA PRO A 67 9.74 8.04 10.77
C PRO A 67 9.19 6.65 10.47
N CYS A 68 10.10 5.67 10.37
CA CYS A 68 9.68 4.27 10.32
C CYS A 68 8.97 3.90 11.61
N LEU A 69 7.92 3.11 11.50
CA LEU A 69 7.21 2.62 12.68
C LEU A 69 7.94 1.39 13.25
N ASP A 70 7.90 1.25 14.58
CA ASP A 70 8.74 0.29 15.28
C ASP A 70 8.02 -1.01 15.71
N SER A 71 6.78 -1.20 15.28
CA SER A 71 6.06 -2.43 15.57
C SER A 71 5.06 -2.76 14.47
N ILE A 72 4.73 -4.04 14.36
CA ILE A 72 3.72 -4.52 13.40
C ILE A 72 2.35 -3.91 13.73
N GLU A 73 2.03 -3.79 15.01
CA GLU A 73 0.75 -3.22 15.46
C GLU A 73 0.59 -1.77 15.01
N LYS A 74 1.66 -0.98 15.13
CA LYS A 74 1.63 0.43 14.69
C LYS A 74 1.49 0.54 13.18
N ILE A 75 2.14 -0.34 12.45
CA ILE A 75 2.02 -0.36 10.99
C ILE A 75 0.61 -0.76 10.57
N ALA A 76 0.02 -1.76 11.24
CA ALA A 76 -1.35 -2.20 10.96
C ALA A 76 -2.36 -1.07 11.23
N ASP A 77 -2.23 -0.35 12.34
CA ASP A 77 -3.06 0.81 12.65
C ASP A 77 -2.89 1.91 11.58
N TRP A 78 -1.67 2.13 11.14
CA TRP A 78 -1.38 3.11 10.09
C TRP A 78 -2.04 2.72 8.76
N LEU A 79 -1.97 1.44 8.38
CA LEU A 79 -2.62 0.94 7.16
C LEU A 79 -4.13 1.12 7.23
N GLU A 80 -4.74 0.86 8.38
CA GLU A 80 -6.17 1.07 8.56
C GLU A 80 -6.54 2.53 8.30
N ARG A 81 -5.74 3.47 8.81
CA ARG A 81 -5.96 4.90 8.55
C ARG A 81 -5.78 5.25 7.08
N VAL A 82 -4.81 4.64 6.40
CA VAL A 82 -4.62 4.81 4.95
C VAL A 82 -5.87 4.34 4.20
N PHE A 83 -6.37 3.16 4.51
CA PHE A 83 -7.54 2.61 3.83
C PHE A 83 -8.78 3.45 4.05
N ASN A 84 -8.96 3.98 5.26
CA ASN A 84 -10.07 4.89 5.57
C ASN A 84 -9.94 6.20 4.79
N GLU A 85 -8.74 6.76 4.70
CA GLU A 85 -8.49 8.00 3.97
C GLU A 85 -8.78 7.85 2.48
N LEU A 86 -8.49 6.69 1.92
CA LEU A 86 -8.72 6.40 0.50
C LEU A 86 -10.10 5.80 0.22
N ASN A 87 -10.93 5.60 1.25
CA ASN A 87 -12.26 5.00 1.14
C ASN A 87 -12.25 3.63 0.46
N LEU A 88 -11.28 2.80 0.79
CA LEU A 88 -11.16 1.46 0.23
C LEU A 88 -11.95 0.45 1.06
N ASN A 89 -12.84 -0.30 0.43
CA ASN A 89 -13.73 -1.24 1.10
C ASN A 89 -13.48 -2.70 0.73
N ASN A 90 -13.24 -2.99 -0.54
CA ASN A 90 -13.01 -4.35 -1.03
C ASN A 90 -11.55 -4.52 -1.35
N LEU A 91 -10.79 -5.05 -0.39
CA LEU A 91 -9.34 -5.15 -0.48
C LEU A 91 -8.87 -6.60 -0.50
N ILE A 92 -7.87 -6.85 -1.33
CA ILE A 92 -7.06 -8.07 -1.27
C ILE A 92 -5.66 -7.63 -0.87
N LEU A 93 -5.15 -8.17 0.23
CA LEU A 93 -3.81 -7.82 0.71
C LEU A 93 -2.82 -8.89 0.30
N ILE A 94 -1.72 -8.46 -0.32
CA ILE A 94 -0.62 -9.34 -0.69
C ILE A 94 0.65 -8.76 -0.09
N GLY A 95 1.35 -9.56 0.73
CA GLY A 95 2.54 -9.11 1.41
C GLY A 95 3.76 -9.93 1.06
N HIS A 96 4.92 -9.35 1.33
CA HIS A 96 6.22 -9.99 1.18
C HIS A 96 7.03 -9.76 2.44
N SER A 97 7.53 -10.82 3.07
CA SER A 97 8.32 -10.73 4.30
C SER A 97 7.50 -10.05 5.44
N GLN A 98 7.91 -8.89 5.91
CA GLN A 98 7.17 -8.13 6.93
C GLN A 98 5.72 -7.87 6.50
N GLY A 99 5.50 -7.66 5.20
CA GLY A 99 4.15 -7.47 4.68
C GLY A 99 3.25 -8.68 4.91
N LEU A 100 3.79 -9.89 4.90
CA LEU A 100 3.03 -11.11 5.23
C LEU A 100 2.54 -11.10 6.66
N SER A 101 3.34 -10.58 7.59
CA SER A 101 2.93 -10.47 9.00
C SER A 101 1.77 -9.51 9.17
N LEU A 102 1.70 -8.46 8.36
CA LEU A 102 0.64 -7.47 8.41
C LEU A 102 -0.70 -8.02 7.93
N ILE A 103 -0.70 -9.01 7.04
CA ILE A 103 -1.93 -9.61 6.52
C ILE A 103 -2.72 -10.32 7.62
N HIS A 104 -2.04 -10.82 8.63
CA HIS A 104 -2.65 -11.61 9.72
C HIS A 104 -3.12 -10.76 10.90
N ILE A 105 -2.96 -9.47 10.82
CA ILE A 105 -3.42 -8.53 11.84
C ILE A 105 -4.69 -7.83 11.37
#